data_87fe719e5e881cea82e8895ccf66fac9
#
_entry.id   87fe719e5e881cea82e8895ccf66fac9
#
_cell.length_a   1.000
_cell.length_b   1.000
_cell.length_c   1.000
_cell.angle_alpha   90.00
_cell.angle_beta   90.00
_cell.angle_gamma   90.00
#
_symmetry.space_group_name_H-M   'P 1'
#
loop_
_entity.id
_entity.type
_entity.pdbx_description
1 polymer ?
#
loop_
_entity_poly.entity_id
_entity_poly.type
_entity_poly.pdbx_seq_one_letter_code
_entity_poly.pdbx_strand_id
1 'polypeptide(L)'
;MLKTYITTVPLQGKLDPMLYQRERAEAPTATCFPIVQVMRDTLEPGDTVRLLAIRQENADTARNYQRLLEELAQLGIAKEQVEPVPLPEDQRPETLIGLCRDLVDALPQVTRVYACITYGSKSIPVVTLTALSCAEAI
;
A
#
# COMPACT_ATOMS: atom_id res chain seq x y z
N MET A 1 -7.15 15.20 -8.81
CA MET A 1 -7.87 14.37 -7.84
C MET A 1 -6.89 13.74 -6.86
N LEU A 2 -7.26 13.67 -5.61
CA LEU A 2 -6.45 12.97 -4.61
C LEU A 2 -6.71 11.47 -4.70
N LYS A 3 -5.66 10.68 -4.89
CA LYS A 3 -5.71 9.22 -4.93
C LYS A 3 -4.87 8.66 -3.79
N THR A 4 -5.47 7.79 -3.00
CA THR A 4 -4.81 7.12 -1.87
C THR A 4 -4.64 5.65 -2.20
N TYR A 5 -3.42 5.16 -2.05
CA TYR A 5 -3.06 3.76 -2.30
C TYR A 5 -2.69 3.11 -0.98
N ILE A 6 -3.09 1.86 -0.80
CA ILE A 6 -2.79 1.08 0.40
C ILE A 6 -2.10 -0.20 -0.03
N THR A 7 -0.96 -0.49 0.57
CA THR A 7 -0.24 -1.73 0.32
C THR A 7 0.42 -2.25 1.59
N THR A 8 0.74 -3.54 1.61
CA THR A 8 1.55 -4.14 2.69
C THR A 8 2.95 -4.38 2.16
N VAL A 9 3.96 -3.93 2.90
CA VAL A 9 5.36 -4.19 2.55
C VAL A 9 5.65 -5.68 2.76
N PRO A 10 6.20 -6.38 1.74
CA PRO A 10 6.49 -7.81 1.85
C PRO A 10 7.45 -8.14 2.97
N LEU A 11 7.23 -9.29 3.60
CA LEU A 11 8.09 -9.83 4.67
C LEU A 11 9.24 -10.67 4.13
N GLN A 12 9.24 -10.98 2.85
CA GLN A 12 10.25 -11.82 2.21
C GLN A 12 11.62 -11.16 2.26
N GLY A 13 12.65 -11.95 2.57
CA GLY A 13 14.02 -11.44 2.64
C GLY A 13 14.60 -11.06 1.27
N LYS A 14 14.07 -11.61 0.19
CA LYS A 14 14.49 -11.32 -1.18
C LYS A 14 13.28 -11.09 -2.07
N LEU A 15 13.29 -9.99 -2.78
CA LEU A 15 12.25 -9.66 -3.76
C LEU A 15 12.83 -9.76 -5.16
N ASP A 16 12.10 -10.45 -6.04
CA ASP A 16 12.43 -10.52 -7.46
C ASP A 16 11.39 -9.72 -8.24
N PRO A 17 11.81 -8.88 -9.21
CA PRO A 17 10.85 -8.19 -10.07
C PRO A 17 10.00 -9.18 -10.85
N MET A 18 8.71 -8.90 -10.93
CA MET A 18 7.77 -9.68 -11.73
C MET A 18 7.03 -8.75 -12.67
N LEU A 19 6.58 -9.29 -13.80
CA LEU A 19 5.74 -8.55 -14.73
C LEU A 19 4.29 -8.63 -14.27
N TYR A 20 3.72 -7.47 -13.99
CA TYR A 20 2.31 -7.35 -13.65
C TYR A 20 1.58 -6.63 -14.77
N GLN A 21 0.39 -7.11 -15.11
CA GLN A 21 -0.45 -6.49 -16.10
C GLN A 21 -1.90 -6.57 -15.67
N ARG A 22 -2.57 -5.42 -15.66
CA ARG A 22 -4.01 -5.38 -15.47
C ARG A 22 -4.71 -5.80 -16.75
N GLU A 23 -5.93 -6.31 -16.63
CA GLU A 23 -6.70 -6.83 -17.75
C GLU A 23 -6.80 -5.88 -18.95
N ARG A 24 -6.80 -4.57 -18.71
CA ARG A 24 -6.92 -3.54 -19.75
C ARG A 24 -5.67 -2.67 -19.91
N ALA A 25 -4.56 -3.07 -19.32
CA ALA A 25 -3.33 -2.32 -19.42
C ALA A 25 -2.64 -2.57 -20.76
N GLU A 26 -2.03 -1.52 -21.33
CA GLU A 26 -1.35 -1.61 -22.62
C GLU A 26 -0.05 -2.40 -22.55
N ALA A 27 0.66 -2.34 -21.42
CA ALA A 27 1.96 -3.00 -21.24
C ALA A 27 2.15 -3.50 -19.81
N PRO A 28 2.83 -4.66 -19.64
CA PRO A 28 3.19 -5.11 -18.30
C PRO A 28 4.27 -4.23 -17.68
N THR A 29 4.29 -4.17 -16.33
CA THR A 29 5.30 -3.44 -15.58
C THR A 29 6.15 -4.42 -14.80
N ALA A 30 7.48 -4.34 -14.95
CA ALA A 30 8.42 -5.08 -14.13
C ALA A 30 8.58 -4.37 -12.79
N THR A 31 8.16 -5.01 -11.70
CA THR A 31 8.23 -4.44 -10.36
C THR A 31 8.25 -5.55 -9.31
N CYS A 32 8.81 -5.23 -8.15
CA CYS A 32 8.73 -6.07 -6.95
C CYS A 32 7.39 -5.89 -6.20
N PHE A 33 6.59 -4.90 -6.58
CA PHE A 33 5.39 -4.51 -5.84
C PHE A 33 4.19 -4.34 -6.76
N PRO A 34 3.12 -5.14 -6.59
CA PRO A 34 1.91 -4.99 -7.40
C PRO A 34 1.29 -3.61 -7.36
N ILE A 35 1.42 -2.90 -6.23
CA ILE A 35 0.86 -1.54 -6.09
C ILE A 35 1.49 -0.57 -7.10
N VAL A 36 2.75 -0.77 -7.48
CA VAL A 36 3.42 0.08 -8.47
C VAL A 36 2.74 -0.05 -9.82
N GLN A 37 2.35 -1.27 -10.22
CA GLN A 37 1.58 -1.49 -11.45
C GLN A 37 0.22 -0.77 -11.37
N VAL A 38 -0.48 -0.90 -10.24
CA VAL A 38 -1.77 -0.24 -10.04
C VAL A 38 -1.61 1.28 -10.18
N MET A 39 -0.57 1.84 -9.57
CA MET A 39 -0.31 3.28 -9.66
C MET A 39 -0.03 3.73 -11.09
N ARG A 40 0.77 2.98 -11.84
CA ARG A 40 1.05 3.30 -13.24
C ARG A 40 -0.21 3.30 -14.10
N ASP A 41 -1.11 2.36 -13.83
CA ASP A 41 -2.33 2.21 -14.63
C ASP A 41 -3.43 3.22 -14.27
N THR A 42 -3.39 3.79 -13.07
CA THR A 42 -4.49 4.61 -12.55
C THR A 42 -4.14 6.09 -12.35
N LEU A 43 -2.84 6.43 -12.31
CA LEU A 43 -2.44 7.83 -12.14
C LEU A 43 -2.62 8.61 -13.43
N GLU A 44 -3.17 9.81 -13.29
CA GLU A 44 -3.39 10.74 -14.39
C GLU A 44 -2.66 12.06 -14.10
N PRO A 45 -2.33 12.86 -15.14
CA PRO A 45 -1.73 14.17 -14.92
C PRO A 45 -2.58 15.04 -13.99
N GLY A 46 -1.95 15.69 -13.02
CA GLY A 46 -2.63 16.54 -12.06
C GLY A 46 -3.12 15.82 -10.81
N ASP A 47 -2.99 14.49 -10.73
CA ASP A 47 -3.36 13.77 -9.54
C ASP A 47 -2.38 14.03 -8.38
N THR A 48 -2.93 14.10 -7.16
CA THR A 48 -2.16 14.10 -5.93
C THR A 48 -2.18 12.68 -5.38
N VAL A 49 -1.03 12.20 -4.91
CA VAL A 49 -0.86 10.81 -4.48
C VAL A 49 -0.53 10.75 -3.00
N ARG A 50 -1.15 9.81 -2.31
CA ARG A 50 -0.78 9.40 -0.96
C ARG A 50 -0.73 7.87 -0.93
N LEU A 51 0.34 7.30 -0.39
CA LEU A 51 0.48 5.86 -0.23
C LEU A 51 0.60 5.51 1.25
N LEU A 52 -0.27 4.64 1.72
CA LEU A 52 -0.20 4.06 3.06
C LEU A 52 0.48 2.70 2.95
N ALA A 53 1.67 2.57 3.53
CA ALA A 53 2.47 1.36 3.46
C ALA A 53 2.46 0.65 4.81
N ILE A 54 1.68 -0.41 4.92
CA ILE A 54 1.60 -1.22 6.14
C ILE A 54 2.87 -2.06 6.24
N ARG A 55 3.62 -1.92 7.34
CA ARG A 55 4.88 -2.67 7.49
C ARG A 55 5.15 -3.08 8.93
N GLN A 56 5.72 -4.29 9.09
CA GLN A 56 6.36 -4.68 10.33
C GLN A 56 7.75 -4.05 10.41
N GLU A 57 8.22 -3.76 11.61
CA GLU A 57 9.54 -3.18 11.81
C GLU A 57 10.58 -4.28 12.00
N ASN A 58 11.26 -4.66 10.92
CA ASN A 58 12.40 -5.58 10.94
C ASN A 58 13.34 -5.25 9.77
N ALA A 59 14.50 -5.91 9.73
CA ALA A 59 15.52 -5.62 8.73
C ALA A 59 15.03 -5.89 7.31
N ASP A 60 14.28 -6.97 7.10
CA ASP A 60 13.77 -7.35 5.77
C ASP A 60 12.75 -6.35 5.25
N THR A 61 11.80 -5.95 6.09
CA THR A 61 10.80 -4.95 5.68
C THR A 61 11.43 -3.57 5.49
N ALA A 62 12.47 -3.23 6.26
CA ALA A 62 13.18 -1.97 6.06
C ALA A 62 13.83 -1.92 4.68
N ARG A 63 14.48 -3.00 4.24
CA ARG A 63 15.07 -3.09 2.89
C ARG A 63 13.99 -3.06 1.82
N ASN A 64 12.92 -3.79 2.01
CA ASN A 64 11.81 -3.84 1.06
C ASN A 64 11.12 -2.48 0.94
N TYR A 65 10.98 -1.78 2.04
CA TYR A 65 10.43 -0.43 2.06
C TYR A 65 11.32 0.54 1.28
N GLN A 66 12.65 0.47 1.46
CA GLN A 66 13.58 1.29 0.69
C GLN A 66 13.47 0.98 -0.81
N ARG A 67 13.35 -0.28 -1.18
CA ARG A 67 13.15 -0.68 -2.58
C ARG A 67 11.85 -0.10 -3.14
N LEU A 68 10.78 -0.12 -2.34
CA LEU A 68 9.51 0.48 -2.74
C LEU A 68 9.68 1.98 -3.01
N LEU A 69 10.34 2.70 -2.10
CA LEU A 69 10.60 4.13 -2.27
C LEU A 69 11.40 4.42 -3.54
N GLU A 70 12.40 3.58 -3.85
CA GLU A 70 13.21 3.72 -5.07
C GLU A 70 12.35 3.55 -6.33
N GLU A 71 11.48 2.54 -6.36
CA GLU A 71 10.58 2.33 -7.50
C GLU A 71 9.57 3.47 -7.64
N LEU A 72 9.05 3.99 -6.54
CA LEU A 72 8.13 5.13 -6.55
C LEU A 72 8.80 6.41 -7.03
N ALA A 73 10.07 6.61 -6.68
CA ALA A 73 10.82 7.77 -7.15
C ALA A 73 10.91 7.78 -8.68
N GLN A 74 11.00 6.62 -9.32
CA GLN A 74 11.01 6.50 -10.78
C GLN A 74 9.69 6.92 -11.40
N LEU A 75 8.60 6.86 -10.64
CA LEU A 75 7.29 7.35 -11.07
C LEU A 75 7.06 8.83 -10.73
N GLY A 76 8.04 9.49 -10.14
CA GLY A 76 7.91 10.88 -9.70
C GLY A 76 7.20 11.04 -8.36
N ILE A 77 7.09 9.99 -7.56
CA ILE A 77 6.45 10.04 -6.25
C ILE A 77 7.52 10.20 -5.17
N ALA A 78 7.43 11.28 -4.41
CA ALA A 78 8.39 11.58 -3.34
C ALA A 78 8.08 10.76 -2.08
N LYS A 79 9.11 10.51 -1.27
CA LYS A 79 8.95 9.76 -0.02
C LYS A 79 7.99 10.44 0.98
N GLU A 80 7.83 11.75 0.89
CA GLU A 80 6.91 12.51 1.73
C GLU A 80 5.44 12.19 1.43
N GLN A 81 5.17 11.62 0.26
CA GLN A 81 3.83 11.16 -0.13
C GLN A 81 3.53 9.74 0.37
N VAL A 82 4.51 9.09 0.98
CA VAL A 82 4.39 7.73 1.52
C VAL A 82 4.36 7.79 3.04
N GLU A 83 3.32 7.22 3.63
CA GLU A 83 3.17 7.12 5.09
C GLU A 83 3.28 5.66 5.52
N PRO A 84 4.32 5.28 6.28
CA PRO A 84 4.39 3.94 6.84
C PRO A 84 3.36 3.78 7.96
N VAL A 85 2.60 2.69 7.92
CA VAL A 85 1.63 2.34 8.95
C VAL A 85 2.19 1.14 9.70
N PRO A 86 2.54 1.28 11.00
CA PRO A 86 3.15 0.19 11.76
C PRO A 86 2.22 -1.00 11.90
N LEU A 87 2.75 -2.19 11.71
CA LEU A 87 2.06 -3.44 11.95
C LEU A 87 2.82 -4.22 13.02
N PRO A 88 2.30 -4.36 14.25
CA PRO A 88 2.93 -5.19 15.25
C PRO A 88 2.99 -6.66 14.84
N GLU A 89 3.96 -7.39 15.39
CA GLU A 89 4.13 -8.81 15.07
C GLU A 89 2.97 -9.68 15.52
N ASP A 90 2.32 -9.32 16.64
CA ASP A 90 1.21 -10.11 17.13
C ASP A 90 -0.06 -9.83 16.33
N GLN A 91 -0.95 -10.82 16.29
CA GLN A 91 -2.21 -10.76 15.55
C GLN A 91 -3.41 -10.78 16.52
N ARG A 92 -3.23 -10.27 17.74
CA ARG A 92 -4.31 -10.21 18.73
C ARG A 92 -5.42 -9.25 18.26
N PRO A 93 -6.66 -9.48 18.67
CA PRO A 93 -7.78 -8.62 18.26
C PRO A 93 -7.55 -7.13 18.55
N GLU A 94 -6.96 -6.80 19.69
CA GLU A 94 -6.68 -5.40 20.07
C GLU A 94 -5.71 -4.75 19.08
N THR A 95 -4.69 -5.50 18.64
CA THR A 95 -3.69 -5.04 17.68
C THR A 95 -4.33 -4.80 16.32
N LEU A 96 -5.19 -5.72 15.88
CA LEU A 96 -5.86 -5.60 14.58
C LEU A 96 -6.88 -4.45 14.59
N ILE A 97 -7.58 -4.24 15.69
CA ILE A 97 -8.48 -3.10 15.85
C ILE A 97 -7.69 -1.79 15.78
N GLY A 98 -6.51 -1.75 16.44
CA GLY A 98 -5.63 -0.59 16.38
C GLY A 98 -5.17 -0.28 14.96
N LEU A 99 -4.78 -1.30 14.19
CA LEU A 99 -4.41 -1.13 12.79
C LEU A 99 -5.58 -0.59 11.96
N CYS A 100 -6.77 -1.15 12.16
CA CYS A 100 -7.97 -0.68 11.46
C CYS A 100 -8.22 0.80 11.74
N ARG A 101 -8.12 1.21 13.00
CA ARG A 101 -8.29 2.61 13.42
C ARG A 101 -7.23 3.51 12.79
N ASP A 102 -5.97 3.07 12.77
CA ASP A 102 -4.88 3.83 12.17
C ASP A 102 -5.11 4.05 10.68
N LEU A 103 -5.60 3.03 9.97
CA LEU A 103 -5.93 3.15 8.56
C LEU A 103 -7.08 4.14 8.32
N VAL A 104 -8.15 4.04 9.11
CA VAL A 104 -9.28 4.98 8.99
C VAL A 104 -8.83 6.41 9.24
N ASP A 105 -8.03 6.63 10.28
CA ASP A 105 -7.55 7.97 10.64
C ASP A 105 -6.60 8.55 9.58
N ALA A 106 -5.87 7.69 8.88
CA ALA A 106 -4.93 8.12 7.85
C ALA A 106 -5.61 8.44 6.51
N LEU A 107 -6.86 8.00 6.30
CA LEU A 107 -7.56 8.24 5.04
C LEU A 107 -8.07 9.68 4.94
N PRO A 108 -7.77 10.40 3.85
CA PRO A 108 -8.37 11.70 3.59
C PRO A 108 -9.89 11.62 3.42
N GLN A 109 -10.59 12.69 3.73
CA GLN A 109 -12.06 12.74 3.65
C GLN A 109 -12.58 12.55 2.21
N VAL A 110 -11.90 13.13 1.23
CA VAL A 110 -12.29 13.02 -0.17
C VAL A 110 -11.13 12.47 -0.97
N THR A 111 -11.20 11.20 -1.31
CA THR A 111 -10.13 10.53 -2.05
C THR A 111 -10.69 9.31 -2.78
N ARG A 112 -10.02 8.92 -3.86
CA ARG A 112 -10.23 7.61 -4.48
C ARG A 112 -9.20 6.65 -3.91
N VAL A 113 -9.63 5.48 -3.44
CA VAL A 113 -8.76 4.53 -2.76
C VAL A 113 -8.54 3.29 -3.62
N TYR A 114 -7.27 2.90 -3.74
CA TYR A 114 -6.84 1.65 -4.37
C TYR A 114 -6.06 0.85 -3.33
N ALA A 115 -6.45 -0.38 -3.08
CA ALA A 115 -5.79 -1.22 -2.09
C ALA A 115 -5.24 -2.49 -2.73
N CYS A 116 -3.97 -2.81 -2.42
CA CYS A 116 -3.34 -4.07 -2.79
C CYS A 116 -3.30 -4.96 -1.55
N ILE A 117 -3.94 -6.12 -1.63
CA ILE A 117 -4.06 -7.06 -0.51
C ILE A 117 -3.32 -8.37 -0.77
N THR A 118 -2.30 -8.32 -1.63
CA THR A 118 -1.54 -9.50 -2.06
C THR A 118 -0.61 -10.02 -0.98
N TYR A 119 0.00 -9.14 -0.21
CA TYR A 119 1.01 -9.50 0.80
C TYR A 119 0.47 -9.38 2.21
N GLY A 120 1.16 -10.07 3.14
CA GLY A 120 0.84 -10.05 4.55
C GLY A 120 0.06 -11.28 5.01
N SER A 121 -0.26 -11.35 6.29
CA SER A 121 -1.08 -12.42 6.85
C SER A 121 -2.53 -12.27 6.39
N LYS A 122 -3.31 -13.34 6.53
CA LYS A 122 -4.72 -13.36 6.09
C LYS A 122 -5.59 -12.32 6.80
N SER A 123 -5.19 -11.88 7.99
CA SER A 123 -5.93 -10.85 8.74
C SER A 123 -5.78 -9.46 8.13
N ILE A 124 -4.69 -9.17 7.42
CA ILE A 124 -4.44 -7.83 6.86
C ILE A 124 -5.49 -7.43 5.81
N PRO A 125 -5.83 -8.29 4.82
CA PRO A 125 -6.91 -7.97 3.89
C PRO A 125 -8.24 -7.70 4.59
N VAL A 126 -8.57 -8.48 5.63
CA VAL A 126 -9.81 -8.30 6.39
C VAL A 126 -9.81 -6.95 7.09
N VAL A 127 -8.72 -6.59 7.75
CA VAL A 127 -8.58 -5.29 8.43
C VAL A 127 -8.69 -4.14 7.42
N THR A 128 -8.01 -4.25 6.28
CA THR A 128 -8.04 -3.21 5.25
C THR A 128 -9.45 -3.00 4.72
N LEU A 129 -10.16 -4.09 4.38
CA LEU A 129 -11.53 -3.99 3.89
C LEU A 129 -12.48 -3.42 4.95
N THR A 130 -12.29 -3.80 6.22
CA THR A 130 -13.08 -3.28 7.33
C THR A 130 -12.83 -1.77 7.51
N ALA A 131 -11.58 -1.34 7.44
CA ALA A 131 -11.24 0.08 7.55
C ALA A 131 -11.89 0.90 6.42
N LEU A 132 -11.85 0.39 5.18
CA LEU A 132 -12.49 1.06 4.05
C LEU A 132 -13.99 1.16 4.20
N SER A 133 -14.64 0.10 4.70
CA SER A 133 -16.08 0.10 4.96
C SER A 133 -16.46 1.11 6.04
N CYS A 134 -15.67 1.20 7.11
CA CYS A 134 -15.87 2.20 8.16
C CYS A 134 -15.71 3.63 7.61
N ALA A 135 -14.72 3.85 6.77
CA ALA A 135 -14.47 5.15 6.18
C ALA A 135 -15.62 5.60 5.28
N GLU A 136 -16.24 4.68 4.53
CA GLU A 136 -17.41 4.97 3.70
C GLU A 136 -18.63 5.35 4.52
N ALA A 137 -18.76 4.79 5.73
CA ALA A 137 -19.91 5.02 6.61
C ALA A 137 -19.89 6.39 7.30
N ILE A 138 -18.75 7.05 7.31
CA ILE A 138 -18.55 8.36 7.92
C ILE A 138 -18.76 9.47 6.87
#